data_f9a7c6b82d16f0e08ab9768364ca6567
#
_entry.id   f9a7c6b82d16f0e08ab9768364ca6567
#
_cell.length_a   1.000
_cell.length_b   1.000
_cell.length_c   1.000
_cell.angle_alpha   90.00
_cell.angle_beta   90.00
_cell.angle_gamma   90.00
#
_symmetry.space_group_name_H-M   'P 1'
#
loop_
_entity.id
_entity.type
_entity.pdbx_description
1 polymer ?
#
loop_
_entity_poly.entity_id
_entity_poly.type
_entity_poly.pdbx_seq_one_letter_code
_entity_poly.pdbx_strand_id
1 'polypeptide(L)'
;LVQRNGMHPRNSLMISLNASEGNHMHANGISMELYGKGYVLGPDAGIGLFLYSGLDYAEYYSQFPSHNTVCVDGISSYPVMKSNHSFDLLSCFPASAEPGKGFTSVTYSQVAFREPESRADQTRLMGIVTTGPETGYYVDVFRSRKERGGDKMHDYFYHNLGQTMTLTAADGTDLNLQPTEELAFAGAHLYAYSYLYDKKVAATDQDVKVTFTIDMKDKGGDDISMNLWMKGEPEREVFTALAPMTEGLSRTPHMPYNIKEQPTLTFVARQHGEAWNRPFVAVYEPSTQKEPSAIQSVSYFDAEEPGLKDFAGICVESKNGRTDHIFSLTDSSQTATYQGMKVKADYAVISNEYAGNRTLFIGN
;
A
#
# COMPACT_ATOMS: atom_id res chain seq x y z
N LEU A 1 -9.40 -4.10 -10.58
CA LEU A 1 -10.04 -4.96 -9.61
C LEU A 1 -10.48 -4.13 -8.40
N VAL A 2 -11.74 -4.30 -7.95
CA VAL A 2 -12.26 -3.57 -6.79
C VAL A 2 -12.70 -4.56 -5.71
N GLN A 3 -12.25 -4.32 -4.49
CA GLN A 3 -12.67 -5.04 -3.28
C GLN A 3 -13.32 -4.05 -2.32
N ARG A 4 -14.34 -4.51 -1.59
CA ARG A 4 -14.99 -3.72 -0.53
C ARG A 4 -15.64 -4.61 0.52
N ASN A 5 -15.78 -4.07 1.74
CA ASN A 5 -16.44 -4.78 2.84
C ASN A 5 -17.85 -4.26 3.13
N GLY A 6 -18.37 -3.35 2.32
CA GLY A 6 -19.71 -2.80 2.50
C GLY A 6 -20.07 -1.77 1.44
N MET A 7 -21.26 -1.20 1.56
CA MET A 7 -21.77 -0.14 0.67
C MET A 7 -22.00 1.20 1.39
N HIS A 8 -21.79 1.24 2.70
CA HIS A 8 -21.98 2.48 3.44
C HIS A 8 -20.88 3.48 3.07
N PRO A 9 -21.21 4.71 2.61
CA PRO A 9 -20.22 5.62 2.07
C PRO A 9 -19.10 5.99 3.05
N ARG A 10 -19.40 6.02 4.36
CA ARG A 10 -18.45 6.44 5.38
C ARG A 10 -17.76 5.29 6.11
N ASN A 11 -18.47 4.18 6.30
CA ASN A 11 -18.01 3.08 7.17
C ASN A 11 -17.37 1.94 6.39
N SER A 12 -17.55 1.92 5.05
CA SER A 12 -16.98 0.86 4.22
C SER A 12 -15.54 1.18 3.83
N LEU A 13 -14.74 0.13 3.77
CA LEU A 13 -13.40 0.13 3.19
C LEU A 13 -13.46 -0.34 1.74
N MET A 14 -12.63 0.23 0.88
CA MET A 14 -12.50 -0.19 -0.51
C MET A 14 -11.04 -0.12 -0.95
N ILE A 15 -10.63 -1.12 -1.70
CA ILE A 15 -9.39 -1.16 -2.46
C ILE A 15 -9.75 -1.14 -3.94
N SER A 16 -9.07 -0.31 -4.71
CA SER A 16 -8.98 -0.45 -6.16
C SER A 16 -7.56 -0.84 -6.53
N LEU A 17 -7.37 -2.00 -7.15
CA LEU A 17 -6.11 -2.37 -7.79
C LEU A 17 -6.21 -2.07 -9.28
N ASN A 18 -5.24 -1.31 -9.77
CA ASN A 18 -5.21 -0.82 -11.12
C ASN A 18 -3.96 -1.30 -11.85
N ALA A 19 -4.12 -1.68 -13.09
CA ALA A 19 -3.08 -1.83 -14.08
C ALA A 19 -3.66 -1.42 -15.43
N SER A 20 -2.83 -0.99 -16.34
CA SER A 20 -3.31 -0.48 -17.62
C SER A 20 -2.57 -1.13 -18.79
N GLU A 21 -3.27 -1.32 -19.90
CA GLU A 21 -2.72 -1.80 -21.16
C GLU A 21 -3.38 -1.07 -22.32
N GLY A 22 -2.59 -0.70 -23.31
CA GLY A 22 -3.08 -0.08 -24.53
C GLY A 22 -2.62 1.36 -24.76
N ASN A 23 -3.32 2.05 -25.63
CA ASN A 23 -3.09 3.46 -25.94
C ASN A 23 -3.91 4.36 -25.02
N HIS A 24 -3.46 5.60 -24.80
CA HIS A 24 -4.03 6.56 -23.85
C HIS A 24 -3.96 6.10 -22.40
N MET A 25 -2.97 5.25 -22.10
CA MET A 25 -2.67 4.71 -20.78
C MET A 25 -1.29 5.15 -20.33
N HIS A 26 -0.97 4.93 -19.08
CA HIS A 26 0.34 5.22 -18.51
C HIS A 26 0.85 4.07 -17.62
N ALA A 27 2.14 4.12 -17.32
CA ALA A 27 2.79 3.13 -16.46
C ALA A 27 2.41 3.36 -15.00
N ASN A 28 1.49 2.56 -14.47
CA ASN A 28 1.07 2.62 -13.07
C ASN A 28 1.45 1.38 -12.26
N GLY A 29 2.07 0.39 -12.87
CA GLY A 29 2.41 -0.87 -12.20
C GLY A 29 1.17 -1.60 -11.68
N ILE A 30 1.32 -2.32 -10.57
CA ILE A 30 0.18 -2.81 -9.80
C ILE A 30 -0.15 -1.75 -8.76
N SER A 31 -0.77 -0.65 -9.17
CA SER A 31 -1.09 0.45 -8.27
C SER A 31 -2.35 0.19 -7.46
N MET A 32 -2.45 0.81 -6.30
CA MET A 32 -3.64 0.75 -5.46
C MET A 32 -4.20 2.13 -5.16
N GLU A 33 -5.51 2.18 -4.94
CA GLU A 33 -6.20 3.28 -4.28
C GLU A 33 -6.92 2.76 -3.04
N LEU A 34 -6.88 3.51 -1.95
CA LEU A 34 -7.54 3.19 -0.71
C LEU A 34 -8.64 4.21 -0.38
N TYR A 35 -9.83 3.71 -0.12
CA TYR A 35 -10.99 4.52 0.26
C TYR A 35 -11.43 4.18 1.67
N GLY A 36 -11.57 5.19 2.53
CA GLY A 36 -12.06 5.04 3.89
C GLY A 36 -12.61 6.34 4.45
N LYS A 37 -13.48 6.26 5.44
CA LYS A 37 -14.09 7.41 6.13
C LYS A 37 -14.78 8.41 5.18
N GLY A 38 -15.21 7.96 4.01
CA GLY A 38 -15.95 8.77 3.03
C GLY A 38 -15.09 9.38 1.92
N TYR A 39 -13.78 9.11 1.89
CA TYR A 39 -12.86 9.72 0.94
C TYR A 39 -11.88 8.71 0.35
N VAL A 40 -11.37 8.99 -0.84
CA VAL A 40 -10.16 8.35 -1.34
C VAL A 40 -8.98 8.94 -0.57
N LEU A 41 -8.35 8.16 0.28
CA LEU A 41 -7.26 8.60 1.15
C LEU A 41 -5.91 8.37 0.51
N GLY A 42 -5.69 7.17 -0.07
CA GLY A 42 -4.52 6.86 -0.88
C GLY A 42 -4.88 6.90 -2.36
N PRO A 43 -4.82 8.07 -3.02
CA PRO A 43 -5.27 8.24 -4.38
C PRO A 43 -4.27 7.77 -5.43
N ASP A 44 -4.75 7.58 -6.65
CA ASP A 44 -3.94 7.68 -7.85
C ASP A 44 -3.68 9.15 -8.19
N ALA A 45 -2.49 9.49 -8.67
CA ALA A 45 -2.11 10.86 -8.98
C ALA A 45 -2.91 11.49 -10.13
N GLY A 46 -3.48 10.66 -11.01
CA GLY A 46 -4.22 11.11 -12.18
C GLY A 46 -3.30 11.43 -13.36
N ILE A 47 -3.66 12.43 -14.13
CA ILE A 47 -3.02 12.79 -15.41
C ILE A 47 -2.38 14.19 -15.41
N GLY A 48 -2.36 14.89 -14.28
CA GLY A 48 -2.01 16.30 -14.24
C GLY A 48 -3.11 17.19 -14.81
N LEU A 49 -2.80 18.45 -15.05
CA LEU A 49 -3.77 19.43 -15.58
C LEU A 49 -4.20 19.10 -17.01
N PHE A 50 -3.25 18.70 -17.86
CA PHE A 50 -3.50 18.43 -19.26
C PHE A 50 -2.57 17.35 -19.80
N LEU A 51 -3.11 16.37 -20.53
CA LEU A 51 -2.37 15.31 -21.21
C LEU A 51 -1.35 15.81 -22.25
N TYR A 52 -1.58 16.98 -22.84
CA TYR A 52 -0.83 17.43 -24.00
C TYR A 52 -0.11 18.77 -23.82
N SER A 53 -0.28 19.45 -22.72
CA SER A 53 0.18 20.83 -22.59
C SER A 53 1.26 21.06 -21.53
N GLY A 54 1.78 20.02 -20.89
CA GLY A 54 2.83 20.14 -19.88
C GLY A 54 3.78 18.96 -19.92
N LEU A 55 5.02 19.18 -19.51
CA LEU A 55 5.99 18.10 -19.32
C LEU A 55 5.63 17.20 -18.12
N ASP A 56 4.88 17.75 -17.16
CA ASP A 56 4.48 17.10 -15.91
C ASP A 56 3.73 15.78 -16.11
N TYR A 57 2.86 15.69 -17.13
CA TYR A 57 2.24 14.39 -17.46
C TYR A 57 3.29 13.34 -17.83
N ALA A 58 4.16 13.65 -18.81
CA ALA A 58 5.15 12.71 -19.31
C ALA A 58 6.24 12.40 -18.29
N GLU A 59 6.64 13.39 -17.49
CA GLU A 59 7.77 13.29 -16.59
C GLU A 59 7.39 12.80 -15.19
N TYR A 60 6.14 12.96 -14.76
CA TYR A 60 5.69 12.58 -13.43
C TYR A 60 4.43 11.71 -13.44
N TYR A 61 3.27 12.26 -13.86
CA TYR A 61 1.97 11.60 -13.69
C TYR A 61 1.84 10.28 -14.45
N SER A 62 2.60 10.09 -15.53
CA SER A 62 2.64 8.83 -16.29
C SER A 62 3.73 7.86 -15.84
N GLN A 63 4.38 8.12 -14.70
CA GLN A 63 5.54 7.35 -14.24
C GLN A 63 5.24 6.62 -12.92
N PHE A 64 5.90 5.49 -12.67
CA PHE A 64 5.67 4.69 -11.46
C PHE A 64 5.77 5.47 -10.14
N PRO A 65 6.74 6.39 -9.94
CA PRO A 65 6.85 7.10 -8.67
C PRO A 65 5.69 8.04 -8.33
N SER A 66 4.74 8.28 -9.24
CA SER A 66 3.51 9.04 -8.94
C SER A 66 2.36 8.14 -8.46
N HIS A 67 2.54 6.83 -8.46
CA HIS A 67 1.50 5.84 -8.14
C HIS A 67 1.84 5.05 -6.88
N ASN A 68 0.83 4.46 -6.25
CA ASN A 68 0.99 3.60 -5.07
C ASN A 68 1.43 2.18 -5.50
N THR A 69 2.69 2.05 -5.89
CA THR A 69 3.28 0.83 -6.46
C THR A 69 4.77 0.71 -6.12
N VAL A 70 5.44 -0.28 -6.69
CA VAL A 70 6.89 -0.46 -6.55
C VAL A 70 7.61 -0.11 -7.84
N CYS A 71 8.56 0.82 -7.75
CA CYS A 71 9.50 1.15 -8.81
C CYS A 71 10.80 0.38 -8.62
N VAL A 72 11.28 -0.32 -9.65
CA VAL A 72 12.46 -1.18 -9.59
C VAL A 72 13.65 -0.48 -10.24
N ASP A 73 14.78 -0.39 -9.54
CA ASP A 73 16.02 0.27 -9.98
C ASP A 73 15.80 1.72 -10.47
N GLY A 74 14.73 2.37 -10.03
CA GLY A 74 14.33 3.68 -10.49
C GLY A 74 13.87 3.72 -11.95
N ILE A 75 13.53 2.60 -12.57
CA ILE A 75 13.16 2.54 -14.00
C ILE A 75 11.66 2.75 -14.15
N SER A 76 11.30 3.77 -14.93
CA SER A 76 9.92 4.09 -15.28
C SER A 76 9.86 4.69 -16.70
N SER A 77 10.48 4.02 -17.67
CA SER A 77 10.65 4.54 -19.02
C SER A 77 9.63 3.97 -19.99
N TYR A 78 8.36 4.26 -19.76
CA TYR A 78 7.31 3.90 -20.71
C TYR A 78 7.10 4.98 -21.75
N PRO A 79 6.71 4.61 -22.98
CA PRO A 79 6.25 5.57 -23.96
C PRO A 79 5.07 6.37 -23.43
N VAL A 80 5.09 7.69 -23.62
CA VAL A 80 4.00 8.57 -23.22
C VAL A 80 2.68 8.09 -23.81
N MET A 81 1.64 8.05 -23.00
CA MET A 81 0.29 7.61 -23.37
C MET A 81 0.19 6.16 -23.85
N LYS A 82 1.15 5.31 -23.49
CA LYS A 82 1.09 3.89 -23.82
C LYS A 82 1.53 3.05 -22.62
N SER A 83 0.77 2.03 -22.31
CA SER A 83 1.16 0.98 -21.37
C SER A 83 1.07 -0.38 -22.03
N ASN A 84 2.05 -1.23 -21.77
CA ASN A 84 2.17 -2.57 -22.34
C ASN A 84 1.95 -3.67 -21.31
N HIS A 85 1.33 -3.33 -20.17
CA HIS A 85 1.14 -4.31 -19.12
C HIS A 85 -0.24 -4.21 -18.47
N SER A 86 -0.82 -5.36 -18.23
CA SER A 86 -1.88 -5.60 -17.26
C SER A 86 -1.36 -6.56 -16.20
N PHE A 87 -2.17 -6.90 -15.23
CA PHE A 87 -1.82 -7.94 -14.26
C PHE A 87 -2.66 -9.21 -14.48
N ASP A 88 -2.11 -10.34 -14.11
CA ASP A 88 -2.82 -11.60 -13.99
C ASP A 88 -3.43 -11.72 -12.59
N LEU A 89 -4.73 -12.01 -12.50
CA LEU A 89 -5.38 -12.33 -11.24
C LEU A 89 -5.03 -13.77 -10.87
N LEU A 90 -4.28 -13.96 -9.79
CA LEU A 90 -3.87 -15.28 -9.30
C LEU A 90 -4.96 -15.91 -8.43
N SER A 91 -5.46 -15.16 -7.46
CA SER A 91 -6.52 -15.60 -6.56
C SER A 91 -7.30 -14.41 -6.00
N CYS A 92 -8.56 -14.63 -5.62
CA CYS A 92 -9.36 -13.61 -4.93
C CYS A 92 -10.53 -14.24 -4.17
N PHE A 93 -10.96 -13.55 -3.11
CA PHE A 93 -12.16 -13.90 -2.38
C PHE A 93 -12.95 -12.64 -1.98
N PRO A 94 -14.25 -12.59 -2.21
CA PRO A 94 -15.03 -13.56 -2.98
C PRO A 94 -14.63 -13.53 -4.47
N ALA A 95 -14.70 -14.69 -5.14
CA ALA A 95 -14.32 -14.80 -6.54
C ALA A 95 -15.26 -14.04 -7.49
N SER A 96 -16.49 -13.78 -7.05
CA SER A 96 -17.45 -12.92 -7.73
C SER A 96 -18.43 -12.32 -6.72
N ALA A 97 -18.98 -11.14 -7.05
CA ALA A 97 -20.10 -10.58 -6.31
C ALA A 97 -21.35 -11.44 -6.59
N GLU A 98 -21.82 -12.19 -5.61
CA GLU A 98 -23.08 -12.91 -5.71
C GLU A 98 -24.22 -11.99 -5.27
N PRO A 99 -25.20 -11.72 -6.17
CA PRO A 99 -26.35 -10.91 -5.80
C PRO A 99 -27.09 -11.50 -4.60
N GLY A 100 -27.36 -10.67 -3.59
CA GLY A 100 -28.11 -11.08 -2.39
C GLY A 100 -27.28 -11.73 -1.28
N LYS A 101 -25.99 -12.00 -1.48
CA LYS A 101 -25.08 -12.34 -0.38
C LYS A 101 -24.49 -11.07 0.24
N GLY A 102 -24.41 -11.06 1.56
CA GLY A 102 -23.78 -9.98 2.31
C GLY A 102 -22.27 -9.92 2.08
N PHE A 103 -21.66 -8.83 2.52
CA PHE A 103 -20.21 -8.70 2.52
C PHE A 103 -19.57 -9.64 3.54
N THR A 104 -18.38 -10.12 3.23
CA THR A 104 -17.59 -10.99 4.10
C THR A 104 -16.70 -10.17 5.02
N SER A 105 -16.35 -10.72 6.18
CA SER A 105 -15.44 -10.07 7.13
C SER A 105 -13.99 -10.00 6.63
N VAL A 106 -13.62 -10.87 5.71
CA VAL A 106 -12.32 -10.87 5.05
C VAL A 106 -12.53 -10.92 3.55
N THR A 107 -11.85 -10.05 2.82
CA THR A 107 -11.70 -10.14 1.37
C THR A 107 -10.23 -10.06 1.02
N TYR A 108 -9.81 -10.68 -0.06
CA TYR A 108 -8.46 -10.53 -0.58
C TYR A 108 -8.42 -10.70 -2.09
N SER A 109 -7.35 -10.21 -2.70
CA SER A 109 -6.93 -10.55 -4.06
C SER A 109 -5.42 -10.58 -4.14
N GLN A 110 -4.91 -11.49 -4.96
CA GLN A 110 -3.51 -11.59 -5.30
C GLN A 110 -3.37 -11.46 -6.81
N VAL A 111 -2.50 -10.56 -7.23
CA VAL A 111 -2.22 -10.29 -8.64
C VAL A 111 -0.73 -10.38 -8.90
N ALA A 112 -0.36 -10.69 -10.14
CA ALA A 112 1.02 -10.73 -10.58
C ALA A 112 1.19 -10.05 -11.93
N PHE A 113 2.35 -9.47 -12.17
CA PHE A 113 2.76 -9.09 -13.49
C PHE A 113 4.28 -9.03 -13.60
N ARG A 114 4.76 -9.06 -14.81
CA ARG A 114 6.16 -8.84 -15.12
C ARG A 114 6.33 -7.43 -15.67
N GLU A 115 7.06 -6.61 -14.92
CA GLU A 115 7.36 -5.26 -15.33
C GLU A 115 8.26 -5.28 -16.59
N PRO A 116 7.81 -4.71 -17.73
CA PRO A 116 8.46 -4.93 -19.03
C PRO A 116 9.87 -4.37 -19.15
N GLU A 117 10.15 -3.23 -18.54
CA GLU A 117 11.43 -2.52 -18.70
C GLU A 117 12.51 -3.04 -17.76
N SER A 118 12.22 -3.16 -16.49
CA SER A 118 13.14 -3.73 -15.50
C SER A 118 13.21 -5.25 -15.56
N ARG A 119 12.18 -5.89 -16.16
CA ARG A 119 11.96 -7.33 -16.18
C ARG A 119 11.84 -7.93 -14.77
N ALA A 120 11.28 -7.17 -13.87
CA ALA A 120 10.99 -7.63 -12.54
C ALA A 120 9.69 -8.42 -12.51
N ASP A 121 9.73 -9.58 -11.86
CA ASP A 121 8.52 -10.29 -11.46
C ASP A 121 7.98 -9.64 -10.21
N GLN A 122 6.71 -9.26 -10.23
CA GLN A 122 6.02 -8.62 -9.12
C GLN A 122 4.73 -9.34 -8.78
N THR A 123 4.43 -9.47 -7.49
CA THR A 123 3.12 -9.90 -7.00
C THR A 123 2.66 -8.94 -5.91
N ARG A 124 1.36 -8.69 -5.88
CA ARG A 124 0.74 -7.91 -4.82
C ARG A 124 -0.48 -8.64 -4.29
N LEU A 125 -0.50 -8.87 -2.99
CA LEU A 125 -1.67 -9.34 -2.27
C LEU A 125 -2.25 -8.18 -1.48
N MET A 126 -3.54 -7.90 -1.71
CA MET A 126 -4.28 -6.91 -0.95
C MET A 126 -5.46 -7.56 -0.25
N GLY A 127 -5.64 -7.28 1.03
CA GLY A 127 -6.75 -7.78 1.84
C GLY A 127 -7.49 -6.68 2.58
N ILE A 128 -8.77 -6.90 2.87
CA ILE A 128 -9.55 -6.14 3.84
C ILE A 128 -9.94 -7.08 4.96
N VAL A 129 -9.66 -6.69 6.20
CA VAL A 129 -10.12 -7.39 7.40
C VAL A 129 -11.07 -6.46 8.15
N THR A 130 -12.33 -6.86 8.26
CA THR A 130 -13.37 -6.13 8.99
C THR A 130 -13.33 -6.55 10.45
N THR A 131 -13.19 -5.60 11.37
CA THR A 131 -13.10 -5.85 12.80
C THR A 131 -14.35 -5.41 13.57
N GLY A 132 -15.24 -4.69 12.90
CA GLY A 132 -16.51 -4.21 13.43
C GLY A 132 -17.33 -3.51 12.35
N PRO A 133 -18.54 -3.02 12.70
CA PRO A 133 -19.43 -2.36 11.73
C PRO A 133 -18.81 -1.12 11.05
N GLU A 134 -17.89 -0.45 11.72
CA GLU A 134 -17.27 0.81 11.29
C GLU A 134 -15.74 0.75 11.32
N THR A 135 -15.19 -0.42 11.62
CA THR A 135 -13.75 -0.63 11.82
C THR A 135 -13.23 -1.77 10.95
N GLY A 136 -12.02 -1.63 10.53
CA GLY A 136 -11.29 -2.60 9.73
C GLY A 136 -10.00 -2.00 9.22
N TYR A 137 -9.21 -2.82 8.58
CA TYR A 137 -7.92 -2.42 8.05
C TYR A 137 -7.61 -3.14 6.74
N TYR A 138 -6.62 -2.61 6.03
CA TYR A 138 -6.08 -3.22 4.83
C TYR A 138 -4.77 -3.92 5.14
N VAL A 139 -4.50 -4.97 4.39
CA VAL A 139 -3.23 -5.69 4.35
C VAL A 139 -2.67 -5.57 2.95
N ASP A 140 -1.39 -5.23 2.83
CA ASP A 140 -0.66 -5.17 1.58
C ASP A 140 0.64 -5.97 1.70
N VAL A 141 0.82 -6.95 0.84
CA VAL A 141 2.06 -7.71 0.71
C VAL A 141 2.54 -7.59 -0.73
N PHE A 142 3.58 -6.79 -0.94
CA PHE A 142 4.15 -6.56 -2.27
C PHE A 142 5.51 -7.24 -2.38
N ARG A 143 5.65 -8.14 -3.33
CA ARG A 143 6.90 -8.85 -3.66
C ARG A 143 7.42 -8.43 -5.02
N SER A 144 8.73 -8.26 -5.12
CA SER A 144 9.37 -7.82 -6.36
C SER A 144 10.79 -8.35 -6.44
N ARG A 145 11.18 -8.90 -7.61
CA ARG A 145 12.55 -9.35 -7.90
C ARG A 145 12.83 -9.29 -9.38
N LYS A 146 14.09 -9.11 -9.75
CA LYS A 146 14.54 -9.23 -11.14
C LYS A 146 15.07 -10.63 -11.41
N GLU A 147 14.72 -11.20 -12.56
CA GLU A 147 15.30 -12.47 -13.00
C GLU A 147 16.78 -12.35 -13.40
N ARG A 148 17.17 -11.21 -13.95
CA ARG A 148 18.50 -11.01 -14.54
C ARG A 148 19.03 -9.61 -14.22
N GLY A 149 20.36 -9.50 -14.18
CA GLY A 149 21.05 -8.23 -13.99
C GLY A 149 21.25 -7.83 -12.52
N GLY A 150 20.72 -8.63 -11.60
CA GLY A 150 20.74 -8.32 -10.17
C GLY A 150 19.77 -7.21 -9.79
N ASP A 151 19.21 -7.32 -8.60
CA ASP A 151 18.41 -6.27 -8.00
C ASP A 151 19.33 -5.24 -7.35
N LYS A 152 19.11 -3.97 -7.61
CA LYS A 152 19.82 -2.88 -6.95
C LYS A 152 18.97 -2.30 -5.84
N MET A 153 17.77 -1.84 -6.20
CA MET A 153 16.81 -1.27 -5.25
C MET A 153 15.37 -1.43 -5.74
N HIS A 154 14.47 -1.56 -4.79
CA HIS A 154 13.04 -1.53 -5.00
C HIS A 154 12.46 -0.43 -4.12
N ASP A 155 11.75 0.52 -4.71
CA ASP A 155 11.13 1.65 -4.01
C ASP A 155 9.62 1.45 -3.96
N TYR A 156 9.09 1.19 -2.78
CA TYR A 156 7.66 1.15 -2.51
C TYR A 156 7.15 2.55 -2.24
N PHE A 157 6.28 3.04 -3.12
CA PHE A 157 5.64 4.36 -3.01
C PHE A 157 4.25 4.25 -2.40
N TYR A 158 3.94 5.14 -1.46
CA TYR A 158 2.60 5.37 -0.98
C TYR A 158 2.32 6.87 -0.85
N HIS A 159 1.29 7.31 -1.55
CA HIS A 159 0.79 8.67 -1.57
C HIS A 159 -0.51 8.76 -0.79
N ASN A 160 -0.65 9.77 0.05
CA ASN A 160 -1.90 9.99 0.80
C ASN A 160 -2.29 11.47 0.78
N LEU A 161 -3.59 11.72 0.78
CA LEU A 161 -4.10 13.06 1.01
C LEU A 161 -3.82 13.49 2.44
N GLY A 162 -3.62 14.79 2.66
CA GLY A 162 -3.44 15.36 3.98
C GLY A 162 -2.57 16.61 3.96
N GLN A 163 -2.53 17.29 5.10
CA GLN A 163 -1.68 18.44 5.31
C GLN A 163 -0.44 18.09 6.15
N THR A 164 -0.51 17.01 6.93
CA THR A 164 0.60 16.59 7.79
C THR A 164 0.87 15.09 7.70
N MET A 165 2.14 14.74 7.79
CA MET A 165 2.63 13.37 7.84
C MET A 165 3.67 13.24 8.95
N THR A 166 3.56 12.18 9.77
CA THR A 166 4.56 11.80 10.76
C THR A 166 5.06 10.41 10.47
N LEU A 167 6.37 10.20 10.61
CA LEU A 167 7.01 8.88 10.46
C LEU A 167 7.87 8.63 11.69
N THR A 168 7.61 7.52 12.37
CA THR A 168 8.33 7.06 13.56
C THR A 168 8.60 5.55 13.45
N ALA A 169 9.44 5.01 14.33
CA ALA A 169 9.39 3.58 14.59
C ALA A 169 8.00 3.17 15.09
N ALA A 170 7.62 1.91 14.98
CA ALA A 170 6.29 1.43 15.35
C ALA A 170 5.97 1.61 16.84
N ASP A 171 6.98 1.66 17.69
CA ASP A 171 6.88 1.95 19.12
C ASP A 171 6.78 3.44 19.47
N GLY A 172 6.84 4.32 18.45
CA GLY A 172 6.79 5.77 18.58
C GLY A 172 8.15 6.45 18.72
N THR A 173 9.26 5.71 18.69
CA THR A 173 10.60 6.28 18.73
C THR A 173 10.88 7.13 17.48
N ASP A 174 11.47 8.30 17.67
CA ASP A 174 11.88 9.18 16.58
C ASP A 174 13.01 8.54 15.78
N LEU A 175 12.84 8.45 14.47
CA LEU A 175 13.85 7.92 13.55
C LEU A 175 14.92 8.94 13.18
N ASN A 176 14.82 10.19 13.68
CA ASN A 176 15.76 11.27 13.40
C ASN A 176 15.98 11.50 11.89
N LEU A 177 14.87 11.63 11.15
CA LEU A 177 14.89 11.86 9.71
C LEU A 177 15.78 13.05 9.33
N GLN A 178 16.71 12.84 8.42
CA GLN A 178 17.63 13.87 7.92
C GLN A 178 17.21 14.33 6.52
N PRO A 179 17.33 15.64 6.22
CA PRO A 179 17.17 16.14 4.85
C PRO A 179 18.09 15.39 3.88
N THR A 180 17.59 15.12 2.67
CA THR A 180 18.34 14.38 1.66
C THR A 180 18.07 14.89 0.26
N GLU A 181 19.05 14.74 -0.64
CA GLU A 181 18.88 14.88 -2.09
C GLU A 181 18.63 13.54 -2.80
N GLU A 182 18.63 12.44 -2.08
CA GLU A 182 18.22 11.14 -2.61
C GLU A 182 16.74 11.17 -3.06
N LEU A 183 16.28 10.14 -3.74
CA LEU A 183 15.05 10.18 -4.51
C LEU A 183 15.07 11.33 -5.53
N ALA A 184 16.22 11.62 -6.09
CA ALA A 184 16.43 12.56 -7.18
C ALA A 184 16.56 11.81 -8.50
N PHE A 185 16.76 12.56 -9.56
CA PHE A 185 17.05 12.02 -10.88
C PHE A 185 18.24 11.06 -10.85
N ALA A 186 18.06 9.83 -11.32
CA ALA A 186 19.09 8.80 -11.33
C ALA A 186 19.53 8.33 -12.74
N GLY A 187 18.89 8.81 -13.82
CA GLY A 187 19.21 8.43 -15.20
C GLY A 187 18.24 9.03 -16.22
N ALA A 188 18.46 8.81 -17.49
CA ALA A 188 17.84 9.53 -18.62
C ALA A 188 16.30 9.51 -18.70
N HIS A 189 15.63 8.70 -17.91
CA HIS A 189 14.16 8.54 -17.97
C HIS A 189 13.48 8.60 -16.58
N LEU A 190 14.19 9.12 -15.58
CA LEU A 190 13.74 9.07 -14.18
C LEU A 190 13.28 10.43 -13.65
N TYR A 191 12.70 11.23 -14.51
CA TYR A 191 12.24 12.58 -14.14
C TYR A 191 11.27 12.59 -12.97
N ALA A 192 10.44 11.56 -12.80
CA ALA A 192 9.45 11.49 -11.74
C ALA A 192 10.04 11.67 -10.34
N TYR A 193 11.22 11.14 -10.08
CA TYR A 193 11.92 11.32 -8.81
C TYR A 193 12.31 12.78 -8.55
N SER A 194 12.62 13.55 -9.58
CA SER A 194 12.97 14.98 -9.46
C SER A 194 11.78 15.87 -9.13
N TYR A 195 10.55 15.36 -9.27
CA TYR A 195 9.33 16.06 -8.84
C TYR A 195 9.04 15.92 -7.35
N LEU A 196 9.74 14.99 -6.66
CA LEU A 196 9.66 14.86 -5.21
C LEU A 196 10.55 15.90 -4.55
N TYR A 197 10.04 16.59 -3.56
CA TYR A 197 10.76 17.65 -2.85
C TYR A 197 10.52 17.59 -1.34
N ASP A 198 11.22 18.42 -0.59
CA ASP A 198 11.22 18.41 0.88
C ASP A 198 11.46 17.02 1.47
N LYS A 199 12.45 16.35 0.88
CA LYS A 199 12.76 14.95 1.16
C LYS A 199 13.56 14.80 2.43
N LYS A 200 13.19 13.78 3.24
CA LYS A 200 13.95 13.35 4.41
C LYS A 200 14.09 11.84 4.41
N VAL A 201 15.18 11.35 4.98
CA VAL A 201 15.51 9.91 5.02
C VAL A 201 15.97 9.47 6.40
N ALA A 202 15.66 8.22 6.73
CA ALA A 202 16.34 7.45 7.79
C ALA A 202 16.60 6.03 7.29
N ALA A 203 17.77 5.49 7.59
CA ALA A 203 18.04 4.06 7.47
C ALA A 203 17.57 3.37 8.75
N THR A 204 16.77 2.32 8.62
CA THR A 204 16.24 1.59 9.78
C THR A 204 15.86 0.16 9.43
N ASP A 205 16.15 -0.76 10.33
CA ASP A 205 15.68 -2.15 10.32
C ASP A 205 14.40 -2.34 11.17
N GLN A 206 13.95 -1.29 11.85
CA GLN A 206 12.77 -1.33 12.72
C GLN A 206 11.49 -1.25 11.91
N ASP A 207 10.43 -1.86 12.44
CA ASP A 207 9.07 -1.62 11.97
C ASP A 207 8.73 -0.13 12.13
N VAL A 208 8.07 0.45 11.14
CA VAL A 208 7.75 1.87 11.14
C VAL A 208 6.24 2.12 11.15
N LYS A 209 5.87 3.28 11.66
CA LYS A 209 4.51 3.80 11.59
C LYS A 209 4.49 5.17 10.93
N VAL A 210 3.62 5.31 9.93
CA VAL A 210 3.32 6.59 9.28
C VAL A 210 1.89 6.98 9.57
N THR A 211 1.66 8.22 9.93
CA THR A 211 0.31 8.77 10.10
C THR A 211 0.15 9.99 9.20
N PHE A 212 -0.78 9.90 8.28
CA PHE A 212 -1.21 11.00 7.41
C PHE A 212 -2.48 11.60 7.99
N THR A 213 -2.54 12.93 8.11
CA THR A 213 -3.71 13.60 8.71
C THR A 213 -4.29 14.63 7.76
N ILE A 214 -5.60 14.56 7.56
CA ILE A 214 -6.43 15.53 6.87
C ILE A 214 -7.11 16.38 7.94
N ASP A 215 -6.74 17.65 8.05
CA ASP A 215 -7.42 18.66 8.88
C ASP A 215 -8.75 19.01 8.21
N MET A 216 -9.84 18.78 8.92
CA MET A 216 -11.21 19.00 8.45
C MET A 216 -11.87 20.25 9.07
N LYS A 217 -11.12 21.08 9.78
CA LYS A 217 -11.67 22.25 10.50
C LYS A 217 -12.49 23.17 9.60
N ASP A 218 -12.00 23.46 8.41
CA ASP A 218 -12.69 24.34 7.44
C ASP A 218 -13.98 23.72 6.90
N LYS A 219 -14.16 22.41 7.03
CA LYS A 219 -15.35 21.68 6.62
C LYS A 219 -16.30 21.38 7.79
N GLY A 220 -15.94 21.79 9.01
CA GLY A 220 -16.71 21.48 10.22
C GLY A 220 -16.76 20.00 10.55
N GLY A 221 -15.83 19.22 10.01
CA GLY A 221 -15.72 17.77 10.18
C GLY A 221 -14.70 17.41 11.26
N ASP A 222 -14.55 16.11 11.41
CA ASP A 222 -13.59 15.45 12.29
C ASP A 222 -12.33 15.12 11.50
N ASP A 223 -11.16 15.42 12.01
CA ASP A 223 -9.91 15.12 11.31
C ASP A 223 -9.84 13.63 10.95
N ILE A 224 -9.35 13.35 9.75
CA ILE A 224 -9.24 12.00 9.22
C ILE A 224 -7.77 11.63 9.17
N SER A 225 -7.45 10.44 9.65
CA SER A 225 -6.10 9.90 9.58
C SER A 225 -6.06 8.60 8.81
N MET A 226 -5.01 8.41 8.00
CA MET A 226 -4.58 7.10 7.54
C MET A 226 -3.35 6.72 8.34
N ASN A 227 -3.42 5.61 9.05
CA ASN A 227 -2.29 5.01 9.75
C ASN A 227 -1.73 3.88 8.91
N LEU A 228 -0.44 3.87 8.69
CA LEU A 228 0.30 2.85 7.97
C LEU A 228 1.36 2.27 8.90
N TRP A 229 1.38 0.95 9.06
CA TRP A 229 2.49 0.22 9.66
C TRP A 229 3.19 -0.57 8.58
N MET A 230 4.52 -0.54 8.56
CA MET A 230 5.32 -1.30 7.60
C MET A 230 6.41 -2.08 8.31
N LYS A 231 6.56 -3.35 7.91
CA LYS A 231 7.62 -4.23 8.39
C LYS A 231 8.99 -3.62 8.13
N GLY A 232 9.82 -3.62 9.16
CA GLY A 232 11.25 -3.32 9.04
C GLY A 232 12.00 -4.47 8.37
N GLU A 233 13.11 -4.14 7.72
CA GLU A 233 14.03 -5.11 7.13
C GLU A 233 15.45 -4.55 7.18
N PRO A 234 16.47 -5.40 7.28
CA PRO A 234 17.85 -4.95 7.23
C PRO A 234 18.15 -4.12 5.98
N GLU A 235 18.94 -3.07 6.17
CA GLU A 235 19.36 -2.14 5.10
C GLU A 235 18.20 -1.42 4.41
N ARG A 236 17.03 -1.29 5.05
CA ARG A 236 15.92 -0.52 4.52
C ARG A 236 16.10 0.96 4.81
N GLU A 237 15.76 1.79 3.84
CA GLU A 237 15.65 3.23 4.01
C GLU A 237 14.19 3.64 3.91
N VAL A 238 13.78 4.58 4.75
CA VAL A 238 12.44 5.15 4.72
C VAL A 238 12.52 6.65 4.50
N PHE A 239 11.66 7.15 3.61
CA PHE A 239 11.65 8.54 3.21
C PHE A 239 10.29 9.16 3.46
N THR A 240 10.29 10.43 3.79
CA THR A 240 9.15 11.32 3.64
C THR A 240 9.46 12.33 2.55
N ALA A 241 8.47 12.63 1.72
CA ALA A 241 8.58 13.62 0.65
C ALA A 241 7.24 14.30 0.40
N LEU A 242 7.29 15.41 -0.31
CA LEU A 242 6.15 16.04 -0.92
C LEU A 242 6.18 15.80 -2.43
N ALA A 243 5.04 15.49 -3.00
CA ALA A 243 4.85 15.25 -4.42
C ALA A 243 3.87 16.28 -5.03
N PRO A 244 3.84 16.44 -6.36
CA PRO A 244 2.81 17.22 -7.02
C PRO A 244 1.40 16.84 -6.56
N MET A 245 0.48 17.80 -6.62
CA MET A 245 -0.91 17.60 -6.21
C MET A 245 -1.59 16.47 -7.01
N THR A 246 -2.58 15.83 -6.40
CA THR A 246 -3.38 14.78 -7.04
C THR A 246 -4.47 15.41 -7.93
N GLU A 247 -4.11 15.75 -9.16
CA GLU A 247 -4.99 16.45 -10.11
C GLU A 247 -6.26 15.65 -10.47
N GLY A 248 -6.18 14.33 -10.52
CA GLY A 248 -7.33 13.49 -10.85
C GLY A 248 -8.52 13.70 -9.92
N LEU A 249 -8.26 13.96 -8.66
CA LEU A 249 -9.31 14.23 -7.66
C LEU A 249 -9.77 15.69 -7.61
N SER A 250 -9.02 16.62 -8.22
CA SER A 250 -9.35 18.05 -8.16
C SER A 250 -10.72 18.41 -8.77
N ARG A 251 -11.26 17.51 -9.60
CA ARG A 251 -12.58 17.64 -10.24
C ARG A 251 -13.67 16.87 -9.51
N THR A 252 -13.32 16.14 -8.45
CA THR A 252 -14.26 15.33 -7.68
C THR A 252 -14.99 16.24 -6.68
N PRO A 253 -16.33 16.23 -6.65
CA PRO A 253 -17.07 16.94 -5.61
C PRO A 253 -16.80 16.32 -4.23
N HIS A 254 -16.94 17.11 -3.19
CA HIS A 254 -16.80 16.68 -1.79
C HIS A 254 -15.38 16.30 -1.34
N MET A 255 -14.36 16.93 -1.91
CA MET A 255 -13.00 16.79 -1.40
C MET A 255 -12.89 17.35 0.03
N PRO A 256 -12.06 16.73 0.89
CA PRO A 256 -11.91 17.16 2.28
C PRO A 256 -11.26 18.54 2.42
N TYR A 257 -10.48 18.97 1.44
CA TYR A 257 -9.85 20.30 1.38
C TYR A 257 -9.63 20.71 -0.09
N ASN A 258 -9.11 21.91 -0.31
CA ASN A 258 -8.74 22.33 -1.66
C ASN A 258 -7.45 21.62 -2.11
N ILE A 259 -7.60 20.53 -2.80
CA ILE A 259 -6.49 19.66 -3.22
C ILE A 259 -5.48 20.38 -4.13
N LYS A 260 -5.89 21.45 -4.83
CA LYS A 260 -4.99 22.24 -5.69
C LYS A 260 -4.01 23.11 -4.92
N GLU A 261 -4.24 23.29 -3.63
CA GLU A 261 -3.40 24.12 -2.75
C GLU A 261 -2.45 23.28 -1.89
N GLN A 262 -2.54 21.96 -1.99
CA GLN A 262 -1.78 21.05 -1.16
C GLN A 262 -0.94 20.08 -1.99
N PRO A 263 0.32 19.85 -1.64
CA PRO A 263 1.09 18.77 -2.20
C PRO A 263 0.52 17.41 -1.75
N THR A 264 0.86 16.36 -2.48
CA THR A 264 0.55 15.00 -2.05
C THR A 264 1.63 14.52 -1.08
N LEU A 265 1.23 14.07 0.10
CA LEU A 265 2.15 13.51 1.09
C LEU A 265 2.63 12.14 0.61
N THR A 266 3.94 11.93 0.60
CA THR A 266 4.54 10.73 0.02
C THR A 266 5.47 10.05 1.02
N PHE A 267 5.20 8.77 1.27
CA PHE A 267 6.08 7.86 1.97
C PHE A 267 6.75 6.92 0.97
N VAL A 268 8.05 6.70 1.13
CA VAL A 268 8.79 5.73 0.33
C VAL A 268 9.57 4.80 1.25
N ALA A 269 9.48 3.49 0.99
CA ALA A 269 10.37 2.51 1.59
C ALA A 269 11.26 1.91 0.50
N ARG A 270 12.58 2.07 0.65
CA ARG A 270 13.58 1.52 -0.27
C ARG A 270 14.18 0.26 0.31
N GLN A 271 14.13 -0.81 -0.44
CA GLN A 271 14.84 -2.05 -0.17
C GLN A 271 16.03 -2.17 -1.12
N HIS A 272 17.22 -2.28 -0.58
CA HIS A 272 18.41 -2.63 -1.35
C HIS A 272 18.41 -4.14 -1.62
N GLY A 273 18.73 -4.52 -2.86
CA GLY A 273 18.57 -5.90 -3.31
C GLY A 273 17.11 -6.25 -3.62
N GLU A 274 16.79 -7.52 -3.59
CA GLU A 274 15.46 -8.04 -3.93
C GLU A 274 14.44 -7.83 -2.79
N ALA A 275 13.18 -7.71 -3.15
CA ALA A 275 12.05 -7.58 -2.26
C ALA A 275 11.04 -8.74 -2.43
N TRP A 276 11.51 -9.94 -2.75
CA TRP A 276 10.69 -11.15 -2.87
C TRP A 276 10.67 -11.94 -1.56
N ASN A 277 11.85 -12.28 -1.05
CA ASN A 277 12.03 -12.94 0.24
C ASN A 277 11.98 -11.93 1.42
N ARG A 278 12.13 -10.65 1.11
CA ARG A 278 12.00 -9.53 2.04
C ARG A 278 10.94 -8.56 1.53
N PRO A 279 9.66 -9.00 1.46
CA PRO A 279 8.61 -8.21 0.85
C PRO A 279 8.33 -6.91 1.60
N PHE A 280 7.70 -5.97 0.92
CA PHE A 280 7.02 -4.87 1.58
C PHE A 280 5.72 -5.42 2.18
N VAL A 281 5.61 -5.35 3.49
CA VAL A 281 4.43 -5.82 4.24
C VAL A 281 3.88 -4.66 5.03
N ALA A 282 2.65 -4.26 4.71
CA ALA A 282 2.03 -3.11 5.33
C ALA A 282 0.60 -3.39 5.79
N VAL A 283 0.20 -2.67 6.84
CA VAL A 283 -1.17 -2.59 7.34
C VAL A 283 -1.61 -1.14 7.31
N TYR A 284 -2.83 -0.87 6.83
CA TYR A 284 -3.39 0.47 6.76
C TYR A 284 -4.72 0.54 7.51
N GLU A 285 -4.93 1.57 8.31
CA GLU A 285 -6.18 1.79 9.01
C GLU A 285 -6.61 3.25 8.92
N PRO A 286 -7.76 3.54 8.26
CA PRO A 286 -8.34 4.87 8.32
C PRO A 286 -9.08 5.07 9.64
N SER A 287 -8.89 6.22 10.26
CA SER A 287 -9.49 6.59 11.54
C SER A 287 -9.90 8.06 11.57
N THR A 288 -10.68 8.45 12.58
CA THR A 288 -11.00 9.87 12.86
C THR A 288 -10.82 10.15 14.35
N GLN A 289 -10.97 11.40 14.78
CA GLN A 289 -10.92 11.73 16.21
C GLN A 289 -12.06 11.06 16.98
N LYS A 290 -13.26 10.97 16.40
CA LYS A 290 -14.44 10.32 17.03
C LYS A 290 -14.42 8.80 16.92
N GLU A 291 -13.81 8.29 15.86
CA GLU A 291 -13.61 6.87 15.59
C GLU A 291 -12.10 6.62 15.52
N PRO A 292 -11.40 6.66 16.67
CA PRO A 292 -9.94 6.54 16.70
C PRO A 292 -9.51 5.15 16.25
N SER A 293 -8.23 5.04 15.85
CA SER A 293 -7.62 3.75 15.50
C SER A 293 -8.02 2.65 16.49
N ALA A 294 -8.57 1.56 15.97
CA ALA A 294 -8.89 0.37 16.76
C ALA A 294 -7.65 -0.51 16.96
N ILE A 295 -6.62 -0.34 16.15
CA ILE A 295 -5.36 -1.07 16.26
C ILE A 295 -4.56 -0.52 17.45
N GLN A 296 -4.10 -1.45 18.30
CA GLN A 296 -3.17 -1.17 19.39
C GLN A 296 -1.73 -1.31 18.91
N SER A 297 -1.43 -2.43 18.24
CA SER A 297 -0.10 -2.72 17.70
C SER A 297 -0.18 -3.56 16.44
N VAL A 298 0.82 -3.42 15.59
CA VAL A 298 1.11 -4.31 14.47
C VAL A 298 2.53 -4.81 14.66
N SER A 299 2.71 -6.11 14.57
CA SER A 299 4.02 -6.75 14.59
C SER A 299 4.08 -7.82 13.49
N TYR A 300 5.27 -8.27 13.19
CA TYR A 300 5.51 -9.24 12.12
C TYR A 300 6.22 -10.46 12.67
N PHE A 301 5.96 -11.61 12.08
CA PHE A 301 6.55 -12.87 12.51
C PHE A 301 7.01 -13.71 11.33
N ASP A 302 8.01 -14.54 11.56
CA ASP A 302 8.49 -15.52 10.60
C ASP A 302 7.85 -16.87 10.87
N ALA A 303 7.78 -17.73 9.85
CA ALA A 303 7.35 -19.11 10.01
C ALA A 303 8.41 -19.93 10.75
N GLU A 304 7.98 -20.97 11.47
CA GLU A 304 8.86 -21.89 12.18
C GLU A 304 9.67 -22.78 11.23
N GLU A 305 9.29 -22.87 9.96
CA GLU A 305 9.97 -23.63 8.92
C GLU A 305 11.20 -22.86 8.39
N PRO A 306 12.46 -23.34 8.65
CA PRO A 306 13.68 -22.57 8.35
C PRO A 306 13.91 -22.28 6.86
N GLY A 307 13.22 -22.97 5.97
CA GLY A 307 13.37 -22.85 4.52
C GLY A 307 12.31 -22.01 3.84
N LEU A 308 11.30 -21.54 4.57
CA LEU A 308 10.17 -20.80 4.03
C LEU A 308 10.49 -19.29 3.98
N LYS A 309 11.16 -18.87 2.91
CA LYS A 309 11.69 -17.50 2.77
C LYS A 309 10.67 -16.50 2.22
N ASP A 310 9.72 -16.96 1.45
CA ASP A 310 8.71 -16.12 0.77
C ASP A 310 7.42 -15.95 1.60
N PHE A 311 7.51 -16.22 2.89
CA PHE A 311 6.44 -16.05 3.86
C PHE A 311 6.35 -14.62 4.36
N ALA A 312 5.13 -14.15 4.58
CA ALA A 312 4.86 -12.92 5.32
C ALA A 312 3.82 -13.18 6.41
N GLY A 313 4.23 -13.01 7.66
CA GLY A 313 3.39 -13.13 8.85
C GLY A 313 3.12 -11.78 9.48
N ILE A 314 1.86 -11.48 9.81
CA ILE A 314 1.43 -10.23 10.43
C ILE A 314 0.57 -10.54 11.64
N CYS A 315 0.85 -9.91 12.76
CA CYS A 315 0.01 -9.93 13.95
C CYS A 315 -0.56 -8.54 14.20
N VAL A 316 -1.89 -8.42 14.17
CA VAL A 316 -2.60 -7.18 14.46
C VAL A 316 -3.34 -7.34 15.77
N GLU A 317 -2.96 -6.57 16.78
CA GLU A 317 -3.64 -6.50 18.05
C GLU A 317 -4.56 -5.29 18.11
N SER A 318 -5.81 -5.52 18.43
CA SER A 318 -6.82 -4.46 18.56
C SER A 318 -7.03 -4.09 20.04
N LYS A 319 -7.36 -2.84 20.30
CA LYS A 319 -7.63 -2.30 21.65
C LYS A 319 -8.75 -3.00 22.40
N ASN A 320 -9.66 -3.69 21.70
CA ASN A 320 -10.72 -4.49 22.27
C ASN A 320 -10.29 -5.92 22.64
N GLY A 321 -9.00 -6.25 22.50
CA GLY A 321 -8.45 -7.57 22.83
C GLY A 321 -8.55 -8.61 21.70
N ARG A 322 -9.03 -8.24 20.52
CA ARG A 322 -8.96 -9.10 19.33
C ARG A 322 -7.52 -9.14 18.82
N THR A 323 -7.07 -10.33 18.42
CA THR A 323 -5.77 -10.55 17.76
C THR A 323 -5.97 -11.28 16.46
N ASP A 324 -5.49 -10.73 15.38
CA ASP A 324 -5.50 -11.33 14.05
C ASP A 324 -4.08 -11.76 13.66
N HIS A 325 -3.91 -13.06 13.36
CA HIS A 325 -2.68 -13.59 12.75
C HIS A 325 -2.94 -13.81 11.27
N ILE A 326 -2.15 -13.16 10.44
CA ILE A 326 -2.30 -13.16 8.99
C ILE A 326 -1.10 -13.84 8.38
N PHE A 327 -1.35 -14.77 7.48
CA PHE A 327 -0.35 -15.57 6.78
C PHE A 327 -0.47 -15.31 5.28
N SER A 328 0.64 -15.03 4.63
CA SER A 328 0.71 -14.92 3.16
C SER A 328 1.87 -15.73 2.64
N LEU A 329 1.58 -16.67 1.73
CA LEU A 329 2.55 -17.51 1.04
C LEU A 329 2.44 -17.29 -0.48
N THR A 330 3.52 -17.50 -1.20
CA THR A 330 3.51 -17.50 -2.68
C THR A 330 3.22 -18.89 -3.25
N ASP A 331 3.37 -19.93 -2.44
CA ASP A 331 3.14 -21.32 -2.81
C ASP A 331 2.25 -22.01 -1.75
N SER A 332 0.97 -22.11 -2.06
CA SER A 332 -0.03 -22.76 -1.19
C SER A 332 0.18 -24.27 -1.00
N SER A 333 1.15 -24.88 -1.70
CA SER A 333 1.55 -26.26 -1.42
C SER A 333 2.41 -26.40 -0.17
N GLN A 334 3.06 -25.33 0.27
CA GLN A 334 3.88 -25.25 1.47
C GLN A 334 3.03 -25.01 2.72
N THR A 335 3.58 -25.33 3.88
CA THR A 335 2.95 -25.11 5.17
C THR A 335 3.77 -24.10 5.96
N ALA A 336 3.11 -23.08 6.51
CA ALA A 336 3.68 -22.17 7.47
C ALA A 336 3.15 -22.48 8.86
N THR A 337 4.04 -22.59 9.84
CA THR A 337 3.71 -22.80 11.26
C THR A 337 4.14 -21.58 12.08
N TYR A 338 3.29 -21.15 12.99
CA TYR A 338 3.58 -20.12 13.98
C TYR A 338 2.75 -20.34 15.24
N GLN A 339 3.40 -20.50 16.40
CA GLN A 339 2.76 -20.73 17.71
C GLN A 339 1.70 -21.84 17.69
N GLY A 340 2.02 -22.96 17.01
CA GLY A 340 1.12 -24.10 16.87
C GLY A 340 -0.01 -23.91 15.84
N MET A 341 -0.14 -22.75 15.21
CA MET A 341 -1.02 -22.52 14.07
C MET A 341 -0.34 -23.04 12.81
N LYS A 342 -0.99 -23.93 12.07
CA LYS A 342 -0.48 -24.47 10.80
C LYS A 342 -1.39 -24.04 9.66
N VAL A 343 -0.81 -23.35 8.68
CA VAL A 343 -1.53 -22.82 7.53
C VAL A 343 -0.90 -23.33 6.24
N LYS A 344 -1.76 -23.79 5.34
CA LYS A 344 -1.42 -24.21 3.98
C LYS A 344 -2.39 -23.52 3.03
N ALA A 345 -2.06 -22.27 2.63
CA ALA A 345 -2.92 -21.41 1.83
C ALA A 345 -2.12 -20.23 1.28
N ASP A 346 -2.60 -19.59 0.21
CA ASP A 346 -2.02 -18.34 -0.30
C ASP A 346 -2.22 -17.20 0.71
N TYR A 347 -3.39 -17.17 1.35
CA TYR A 347 -3.75 -16.17 2.34
C TYR A 347 -4.62 -16.77 3.43
N ALA A 348 -4.31 -16.48 4.68
CA ALA A 348 -5.17 -16.88 5.80
C ALA A 348 -5.20 -15.81 6.89
N VAL A 349 -6.34 -15.69 7.55
CA VAL A 349 -6.55 -14.84 8.73
C VAL A 349 -7.12 -15.68 9.86
N ILE A 350 -6.39 -15.76 10.96
CA ILE A 350 -6.81 -16.44 12.19
C ILE A 350 -7.07 -15.37 13.24
N SER A 351 -8.33 -15.15 13.54
CA SER A 351 -8.78 -14.14 14.51
C SER A 351 -9.14 -14.79 15.84
N ASN A 352 -8.56 -14.29 16.92
CA ASN A 352 -8.93 -14.65 18.27
C ASN A 352 -9.66 -13.44 18.90
N GLU A 353 -10.93 -13.61 19.25
CA GLU A 353 -11.74 -12.55 19.85
C GLU A 353 -11.69 -12.61 21.37
N TYR A 354 -11.92 -11.48 22.04
CA TYR A 354 -11.89 -11.35 23.50
C TYR A 354 -12.75 -12.38 24.23
N ALA A 355 -13.87 -12.80 23.65
CA ALA A 355 -14.77 -13.80 24.25
C ALA A 355 -14.30 -15.26 24.09
N GLY A 356 -13.08 -15.48 23.58
CA GLY A 356 -12.53 -16.82 23.31
C GLY A 356 -13.03 -17.45 22.00
N ASN A 357 -13.80 -16.73 21.22
CA ASN A 357 -14.17 -17.17 19.88
C ASN A 357 -12.96 -17.08 18.95
N ARG A 358 -12.82 -18.09 18.10
CA ARG A 358 -11.78 -18.13 17.08
C ARG A 358 -12.41 -18.27 15.71
N THR A 359 -12.06 -17.38 14.80
CA THR A 359 -12.48 -17.46 13.41
C THR A 359 -11.28 -17.74 12.52
N LEU A 360 -11.50 -18.52 11.47
CA LEU A 360 -10.48 -18.88 10.50
C LEU A 360 -11.01 -18.54 9.11
N PHE A 361 -10.26 -17.73 8.39
CA PHE A 361 -10.44 -17.52 6.96
C PHE A 361 -9.24 -18.16 6.24
N ILE A 362 -9.51 -18.89 5.16
CA ILE A 362 -8.50 -19.50 4.27
C ILE A 362 -8.87 -19.16 2.85
N GLY A 363 -7.90 -18.61 2.11
CA GLY A 363 -7.99 -18.30 0.69
C GLY A 363 -6.90 -19.02 -0.11
N ASN A 364 -7.29 -19.65 -1.21
CA ASN A 364 -6.41 -20.31 -2.18
C ASN A 364 -6.79 -19.87 -3.58
#